data_ea759f5a9c123851deb3bd8e621fcdf6
#
_entry.id   ea759f5a9c123851deb3bd8e621fcdf6
#
_cell.length_a   1.000
_cell.length_b   1.000
_cell.length_c   1.000
_cell.angle_alpha   90.00
_cell.angle_beta   90.00
_cell.angle_gamma   90.00
#
_symmetry.space_group_name_H-M   'P 1'
#
loop_
_entity.id
_entity.type
_entity.pdbx_description
1 polymer ?
#
loop_
_entity_poly.entity_id
_entity_poly.type
_entity_poly.pdbx_seq_one_letter_code
_entity_poly.pdbx_strand_id
1 'polypeptide(L)'
;MFKELNPLLHSELRLAVMSILLGVEEADFVFIREQTGASAGNLSVQIDKLQKAGYITVEKTFRGKMPRTLCRITPTGVDAFEEYVEALKSYIKKSVSYTHLRAHETGRNL
;
A
#
# COMPACT_ATOMS: atom_id res chain seq x y z
N MET A 1 24.03 4.54 -0.62
CA MET A 1 23.24 5.37 -1.51
C MET A 1 21.75 5.09 -1.36
N PHE A 2 20.92 6.10 -1.48
CA PHE A 2 19.49 5.95 -1.35
C PHE A 2 18.90 5.43 -2.64
N LYS A 3 17.97 4.47 -2.53
CA LYS A 3 17.23 3.99 -3.69
C LYS A 3 16.05 4.92 -3.96
N GLU A 4 15.69 5.02 -5.23
CA GLU A 4 14.59 5.88 -5.62
C GLU A 4 13.26 5.30 -5.15
N LEU A 5 12.41 6.14 -4.57
CA LEU A 5 11.08 5.72 -4.14
C LEU A 5 10.11 5.81 -5.32
N ASN A 6 9.33 4.76 -5.50
CA ASN A 6 8.31 4.71 -6.56
C ASN A 6 7.31 5.85 -6.32
N PRO A 7 7.22 6.83 -7.21
CA PRO A 7 6.34 7.99 -6.95
C PRO A 7 4.87 7.63 -6.89
N LEU A 8 4.45 6.56 -7.56
CA LEU A 8 3.06 6.16 -7.50
C LEU A 8 2.70 5.61 -6.13
N LEU A 9 3.62 4.89 -5.49
CA LEU A 9 3.38 4.35 -4.15
C LEU A 9 3.77 5.33 -3.05
N HIS A 10 4.46 6.40 -3.39
CA HIS A 10 4.87 7.40 -2.40
C HIS A 10 3.70 8.36 -2.16
N SER A 11 2.61 7.81 -1.66
CA SER A 11 1.37 8.51 -1.37
C SER A 11 0.69 7.76 -0.24
N GLU A 12 0.32 8.47 0.79
CA GLU A 12 -0.26 7.86 1.98
C GLU A 12 -1.47 6.98 1.63
N LEU A 13 -2.39 7.50 0.85
CA LEU A 13 -3.60 6.75 0.55
C LEU A 13 -3.34 5.56 -0.37
N ARG A 14 -2.55 5.76 -1.44
CA ARG A 14 -2.25 4.64 -2.33
C ARG A 14 -1.46 3.55 -1.63
N LEU A 15 -0.54 3.94 -0.77
CA LEU A 15 0.23 2.99 0.00
C LEU A 15 -0.65 2.21 0.96
N ALA A 16 -1.62 2.91 1.59
CA ALA A 16 -2.57 2.25 2.50
C ALA A 16 -3.43 1.23 1.76
N VAL A 17 -3.91 1.57 0.56
CA VAL A 17 -4.69 0.65 -0.26
C VAL A 17 -3.88 -0.60 -0.59
N MET A 18 -2.64 -0.42 -1.04
CA MET A 18 -1.79 -1.55 -1.37
C MET A 18 -1.52 -2.43 -0.15
N SER A 19 -1.30 -1.81 0.99
CA SER A 19 -1.04 -2.53 2.23
C SER A 19 -2.24 -3.38 2.64
N ILE A 20 -3.45 -2.83 2.52
CA ILE A 20 -4.67 -3.58 2.81
C ILE A 20 -4.79 -4.78 1.88
N LEU A 21 -4.56 -4.57 0.59
CA LEU A 21 -4.74 -5.63 -0.40
C LEU A 21 -3.68 -6.72 -0.30
N LEU A 22 -2.51 -6.41 0.25
CA LEU A 22 -1.51 -7.43 0.50
C LEU A 22 -1.96 -8.46 1.53
N GLY A 23 -2.79 -8.05 2.46
CA GLY A 23 -3.22 -8.92 3.55
C GLY A 23 -4.47 -9.72 3.28
N VAL A 24 -5.10 -9.56 2.11
CA VAL A 24 -6.35 -10.23 1.80
C VAL A 24 -6.34 -10.70 0.36
N GLU A 25 -7.23 -11.64 0.04
CA GLU A 25 -7.37 -12.10 -1.33
C GLU A 25 -8.05 -11.05 -2.19
N GLU A 26 -9.04 -10.39 -1.63
CA GLU A 26 -9.75 -9.30 -2.29
C GLU A 26 -10.42 -8.44 -1.23
N ALA A 27 -10.71 -7.19 -1.57
CA ALA A 27 -11.43 -6.29 -0.68
C ALA A 27 -12.36 -5.42 -1.50
N ASP A 28 -13.55 -5.13 -0.98
CA ASP A 28 -14.44 -4.25 -1.70
C ASP A 28 -14.18 -2.79 -1.35
N PHE A 29 -14.72 -1.92 -2.21
CA PHE A 29 -14.49 -0.48 -2.11
C PHE A 29 -14.93 0.08 -0.75
N VAL A 30 -16.07 -0.39 -0.25
CA VAL A 30 -16.61 0.10 1.03
C VAL A 30 -15.65 -0.23 2.17
N PHE A 31 -15.15 -1.46 2.18
CA PHE A 31 -14.20 -1.88 3.22
C PHE A 31 -12.93 -1.04 3.17
N ILE A 32 -12.39 -0.85 1.96
CA ILE A 32 -11.16 -0.06 1.81
C ILE A 32 -11.40 1.38 2.26
N ARG A 33 -12.55 1.93 1.91
CA ARG A 33 -12.89 3.28 2.31
C ARG A 33 -12.98 3.42 3.82
N GLU A 34 -13.61 2.43 4.49
CA GLU A 34 -13.72 2.45 5.94
C GLU A 34 -12.37 2.35 6.61
N GLN A 35 -11.50 1.50 6.08
CA GLN A 35 -10.18 1.32 6.67
C GLN A 35 -9.28 2.53 6.49
N THR A 36 -9.42 3.25 5.39
CA THR A 36 -8.55 4.39 5.10
C THR A 36 -9.12 5.72 5.57
N GLY A 37 -10.43 5.79 5.78
CA GLY A 37 -11.09 7.05 6.13
C GLY A 37 -11.18 8.03 4.97
N ALA A 38 -10.87 7.60 3.76
CA ALA A 38 -10.88 8.49 2.61
C ALA A 38 -12.29 8.77 2.12
N SER A 39 -12.47 9.86 1.40
CA SER A 39 -13.73 10.12 0.73
C SER A 39 -13.87 9.17 -0.46
N ALA A 40 -15.10 8.90 -0.86
CA ALA A 40 -15.36 8.01 -1.99
C ALA A 40 -14.70 8.55 -3.26
N GLY A 41 -14.77 9.86 -3.49
CA GLY A 41 -14.19 10.45 -4.68
C GLY A 41 -12.69 10.33 -4.73
N ASN A 42 -12.01 10.65 -3.63
CA ASN A 42 -10.55 10.55 -3.60
C ASN A 42 -10.09 9.11 -3.72
N LEU A 43 -10.73 8.19 -3.00
CA LEU A 43 -10.37 6.79 -3.08
C LEU A 43 -10.55 6.25 -4.50
N SER A 44 -11.64 6.62 -5.16
CA SER A 44 -11.90 6.19 -6.53
C SER A 44 -10.79 6.63 -7.48
N VAL A 45 -10.31 7.86 -7.33
CA VAL A 45 -9.21 8.38 -8.14
C VAL A 45 -7.92 7.58 -7.90
N GLN A 46 -7.63 7.29 -6.64
CA GLN A 46 -6.39 6.57 -6.32
C GLN A 46 -6.44 5.12 -6.79
N ILE A 47 -7.59 4.48 -6.66
CA ILE A 47 -7.77 3.11 -7.15
C ILE A 47 -7.59 3.07 -8.67
N ASP A 48 -8.13 4.06 -9.38
CA ASP A 48 -7.97 4.14 -10.82
C ASP A 48 -6.49 4.26 -11.21
N LYS A 49 -5.74 5.07 -10.49
CA LYS A 49 -4.30 5.22 -10.75
C LYS A 49 -3.55 3.91 -10.55
N LEU A 50 -3.88 3.17 -9.50
CA LEU A 50 -3.23 1.90 -9.22
C LEU A 50 -3.61 0.85 -10.27
N GLN A 51 -4.86 0.86 -10.72
CA GLN A 51 -5.30 -0.05 -11.75
C GLN A 51 -4.59 0.22 -13.07
N LYS A 52 -4.47 1.49 -13.45
CA LYS A 52 -3.80 1.86 -14.70
C LYS A 52 -2.33 1.48 -14.68
N ALA A 53 -1.71 1.47 -13.52
CA ALA A 53 -0.32 1.04 -13.40
C ALA A 53 -0.17 -0.48 -13.42
N GLY A 54 -1.28 -1.22 -13.38
CA GLY A 54 -1.24 -2.68 -13.36
C GLY A 54 -0.96 -3.26 -11.99
N TYR A 55 -1.06 -2.47 -10.94
CA TYR A 55 -0.76 -2.93 -9.59
C TYR A 55 -1.95 -3.61 -8.92
N ILE A 56 -3.16 -3.30 -9.36
CA ILE A 56 -4.37 -3.93 -8.86
C ILE A 56 -5.32 -4.20 -10.01
N THR A 57 -6.25 -5.12 -9.78
CA THR A 57 -7.39 -5.33 -10.68
C THR A 57 -8.65 -4.85 -9.97
N VAL A 58 -9.60 -4.39 -10.74
CA VAL A 58 -10.87 -3.89 -10.22
C VAL A 58 -11.98 -4.62 -10.98
N GLU A 59 -12.88 -5.23 -10.21
CA GLU A 59 -14.00 -5.96 -10.79
C GLU A 59 -15.29 -5.34 -10.28
N LYS A 60 -16.20 -5.00 -11.17
CA LYS A 60 -17.52 -4.51 -10.79
C LYS A 60 -18.49 -5.65 -10.82
N THR A 61 -19.16 -5.88 -9.70
CA THR A 61 -20.08 -6.99 -9.55
C THR A 61 -21.25 -6.56 -8.67
N PHE A 62 -21.99 -7.51 -8.14
CA PHE A 62 -23.13 -7.23 -7.30
C PHE A 62 -23.11 -8.11 -6.07
N ARG A 63 -23.64 -7.58 -4.99
CA ARG A 63 -23.92 -8.35 -3.79
C ARG A 63 -25.42 -8.28 -3.63
N GLY A 64 -26.12 -9.32 -4.06
CA GLY A 64 -27.55 -9.26 -4.22
C GLY A 64 -27.89 -8.24 -5.28
N LYS A 65 -28.65 -7.20 -4.94
CA LYS A 65 -29.00 -6.13 -5.88
C LYS A 65 -28.09 -4.92 -5.77
N MET A 66 -27.14 -4.93 -4.82
CA MET A 66 -26.27 -3.80 -4.59
C MET A 66 -25.02 -3.89 -5.45
N PRO A 67 -24.65 -2.81 -6.14
CA PRO A 67 -23.37 -2.78 -6.85
C PRO A 67 -22.21 -2.93 -5.88
N ARG A 68 -21.18 -3.64 -6.33
CA ARG A 68 -20.01 -3.90 -5.51
C ARG A 68 -18.75 -3.80 -6.37
N THR A 69 -17.74 -3.15 -5.86
CA THR A 69 -16.46 -3.03 -6.54
C THR A 69 -15.42 -3.81 -5.74
N LEU A 70 -14.82 -4.81 -6.38
CA LEU A 70 -13.80 -5.63 -5.73
C LEU A 70 -12.43 -5.29 -6.27
N CYS A 71 -11.46 -5.19 -5.37
CA CYS A 71 -10.08 -4.90 -5.74
C CYS A 71 -9.19 -6.04 -5.30
N ARG A 72 -8.20 -6.37 -6.13
CA ARG A 72 -7.19 -7.40 -5.82
C ARG A 72 -5.83 -6.87 -6.22
N ILE A 73 -4.81 -7.19 -5.43
CA ILE A 73 -3.45 -6.84 -5.81
C ILE A 73 -2.97 -7.83 -6.88
N THR A 74 -2.14 -7.37 -7.81
CA THR A 74 -1.57 -8.22 -8.84
C THR A 74 -0.15 -8.61 -8.44
N PRO A 75 0.44 -9.63 -9.11
CA PRO A 75 1.85 -9.93 -8.88
C PRO A 75 2.76 -8.72 -9.15
N THR A 76 2.44 -7.93 -10.17
CA THR A 76 3.17 -6.69 -10.43
C THR A 76 3.06 -5.72 -9.26
N GLY A 77 1.87 -5.62 -8.67
CA GLY A 77 1.66 -4.78 -7.50
C GLY A 77 2.42 -5.26 -6.28
N VAL A 78 2.47 -6.58 -6.06
CA VAL A 78 3.24 -7.15 -4.96
C VAL A 78 4.72 -6.80 -5.12
N ASP A 79 5.26 -6.99 -6.33
CA ASP A 79 6.65 -6.70 -6.60
C ASP A 79 6.95 -5.20 -6.41
N ALA A 80 6.07 -4.34 -6.89
CA ALA A 80 6.25 -2.90 -6.74
C ALA A 80 6.24 -2.49 -5.27
N PHE A 81 5.34 -3.08 -4.49
CA PHE A 81 5.27 -2.77 -3.07
C PHE A 81 6.53 -3.22 -2.34
N GLU A 82 7.01 -4.42 -2.66
CA GLU A 82 8.24 -4.94 -2.05
C GLU A 82 9.44 -4.08 -2.39
N GLU A 83 9.53 -3.64 -3.64
CA GLU A 83 10.60 -2.74 -4.07
C GLU A 83 10.51 -1.40 -3.34
N TYR A 84 9.30 -0.90 -3.13
CA TYR A 84 9.11 0.34 -2.40
C TYR A 84 9.58 0.19 -0.95
N VAL A 85 9.25 -0.92 -0.31
CA VAL A 85 9.67 -1.19 1.06
C VAL A 85 11.21 -1.28 1.14
N GLU A 86 11.83 -1.95 0.18
CA GLU A 86 13.28 -2.07 0.14
C GLU A 86 13.93 -0.69 -0.07
N ALA A 87 13.35 0.13 -0.93
CA ALA A 87 13.85 1.48 -1.15
C ALA A 87 13.72 2.32 0.13
N LEU A 88 12.59 2.18 0.82
CA LEU A 88 12.36 2.89 2.07
C LEU A 88 13.35 2.44 3.14
N LYS A 89 13.65 1.14 3.18
CA LYS A 89 14.65 0.62 4.12
C LYS A 89 16.02 1.23 3.91
N SER A 90 16.36 1.61 2.68
CA SER A 90 17.66 2.23 2.43
C SER A 90 17.79 3.55 3.20
N TYR A 91 16.69 4.26 3.41
CA TYR A 91 16.69 5.50 4.19
C TYR A 91 16.79 5.21 5.68
N ILE A 92 16.03 4.23 6.15
CA ILE A 92 16.02 3.85 7.55
C ILE A 92 17.36 3.26 7.96
N LYS A 93 17.93 2.42 7.10
CA LYS A 93 19.19 1.76 7.38
C LYS A 93 20.31 2.77 7.54
N LYS A 94 20.30 3.82 6.73
CA LYS A 94 21.27 4.88 6.87
C LYS A 94 21.16 5.57 8.22
N SER A 95 19.95 5.87 8.65
CA SER A 95 19.70 6.47 9.95
C SER A 95 20.16 5.58 11.08
N VAL A 96 19.81 4.33 11.01
CA VAL A 96 20.10 3.39 12.07
C VAL A 96 21.59 3.15 12.23
N SER A 97 22.32 3.03 11.13
CA SER A 97 23.75 2.81 11.22
C SER A 97 24.42 3.97 11.92
N TYR A 98 23.77 5.14 11.95
CA TYR A 98 24.30 6.32 12.53
C TYR A 98 24.03 6.39 14.02
N THR A 99 22.86 5.94 14.46
CA THR A 99 22.48 6.09 15.83
C THR A 99 22.34 4.80 16.55
N HIS A 100 22.63 3.69 15.91
CA HIS A 100 22.19 2.47 16.45
C HIS A 100 22.88 2.08 17.67
N LEU A 101 23.73 2.71 18.08
CA LEU A 101 24.22 2.31 19.24
C LEU A 101 23.32 2.15 20.34
N ARG A 102 22.20 2.47 20.26
CA ARG A 102 21.30 2.28 21.22
C ARG A 102 20.43 1.27 21.03
N ALA A 103 20.49 0.78 20.63
CA ALA A 103 19.62 -0.09 20.73
C ALA A 103 19.07 -1.04 20.97
N HIS A 104 19.36 -0.93 20.73
CA HIS A 104 18.79 -1.79 21.02
C HIS A 104 18.40 -2.17 21.66
N GLU A 105 18.59 -1.85 21.70
CA GLU A 105 18.13 -2.21 22.32
C GLU A 105 17.24 -2.33 22.70
N THR A 106 17.37 -1.95 22.55
CA THR A 106 16.49 -2.14 22.97
C THR A 106 15.62 -2.50 23.05
N GLY A 107 15.80 -2.33 22.98
CA GLY A 107 15.11 -2.64 23.11
C GLY A 107 14.48 -3.02 23.38
N ARG A 108 14.45 -2.95 23.23
CA ARG A 108 13.83 -3.18 23.49
C ARG A 108 13.33 -3.46 23.99
N ASN A 109 13.78 -3.23 23.84
CA ASN A 109 13.32 -3.34 24.25
C ASN A 109 12.86 -3.43 24.51
N LEU A 110 13.11 -3.11 24.24
CA LEU A 110 12.68 -3.08 24.45
C LEU A 110 12.27 -3.28 24.69
#